data_919c5e3dff5b8cbb02d0e9d02d3c5b5b
#
_entry.id   919c5e3dff5b8cbb02d0e9d02d3c5b5b
#
_cell.length_a   1.000
_cell.length_b   1.000
_cell.length_c   1.000
_cell.angle_alpha   90.00
_cell.angle_beta   90.00
_cell.angle_gamma   90.00
#
_symmetry.space_group_name_H-M   'P 1'
#
loop_
_entity.id
_entity.type
_entity.pdbx_description
1 polymer ?
#
loop_
_entity_poly.entity_id
_entity_poly.type
_entity_poly.pdbx_seq_one_letter_code
_entity_poly.pdbx_strand_id
1 'polypeptide(L)'
;MLQQLCENIHNYFIKTAHGGEFEIADGMISLPFMLEGQRFWISGSCLNDGVYTYHEDGIKNDDDTEAVGLRDETFAGTICALAVPPAVIALSGEIKAWVDANSDVISSPYQSENVIGVYSYSRASGSGAGGCVGWQDIFADQLKRWRKVAI
;
A
#
# COMPACT_ATOMS: atom_id res chain seq x y z
N MET A 1 3.04 -0.30 -3.06
CA MET A 1 2.03 0.74 -3.40
C MET A 1 0.63 0.42 -2.86
N LEU A 2 0.21 -0.81 -2.92
CA LEU A 2 -1.14 -1.17 -2.42
C LEU A 2 -1.34 -0.78 -0.96
N GLN A 3 -0.35 -1.02 -0.11
CA GLN A 3 -0.44 -0.63 1.29
C GLN A 3 -0.64 0.87 1.45
N GLN A 4 0.13 1.67 0.72
CA GLN A 4 0.02 3.12 0.78
C GLN A 4 -1.35 3.61 0.29
N LEU A 5 -1.88 2.96 -0.74
CA LEU A 5 -3.21 3.28 -1.25
C LEU A 5 -4.27 2.98 -0.18
N CYS A 6 -4.21 1.80 0.42
CA CYS A 6 -5.16 1.42 1.47
C CYS A 6 -5.09 2.36 2.68
N GLU A 7 -3.89 2.77 3.05
CA GLU A 7 -3.71 3.75 4.13
C GLU A 7 -4.35 5.09 3.78
N ASN A 8 -4.16 5.54 2.55
CA ASN A 8 -4.72 6.81 2.10
C ASN A 8 -6.25 6.82 2.11
N ILE A 9 -6.86 5.74 1.65
CA ILE A 9 -8.33 5.65 1.59
C ILE A 9 -8.95 5.11 2.87
N HIS A 10 -8.13 4.80 3.88
CA HIS A 10 -8.58 4.24 5.15
C HIS A 10 -9.41 2.98 4.97
N ASN A 11 -9.04 2.15 3.99
CA ASN A 11 -9.78 0.95 3.66
C ASN A 11 -8.84 -0.16 3.21
N TYR A 12 -8.73 -1.19 4.03
CA TYR A 12 -7.89 -2.35 3.73
C TYR A 12 -8.67 -3.51 3.12
N PHE A 13 -9.98 -3.36 2.95
CA PHE A 13 -10.84 -4.41 2.39
C PHE A 13 -10.76 -5.71 3.18
N ILE A 14 -10.84 -5.61 4.50
CA ILE A 14 -10.69 -6.74 5.41
C ILE A 14 -11.85 -7.73 5.20
N LYS A 15 -11.50 -8.97 4.88
CA LYS A 15 -12.46 -10.06 4.78
C LYS A 15 -12.64 -10.77 6.11
N THR A 16 -11.53 -11.15 6.73
CA THR A 16 -11.52 -11.79 8.04
C THR A 16 -10.35 -11.28 8.85
N ALA A 17 -10.51 -11.24 10.17
CA ALA A 17 -9.46 -10.84 11.07
C ALA A 17 -9.19 -11.98 12.07
N HIS A 18 -7.93 -12.30 12.25
CA HIS A 18 -7.50 -13.40 13.12
C HIS A 18 -6.52 -12.85 14.16
N GLY A 19 -7.00 -12.74 15.40
CA GLY A 19 -6.17 -12.30 16.51
C GLY A 19 -5.54 -13.47 17.23
N GLY A 20 -4.37 -13.27 17.79
CA GLY A 20 -3.68 -14.29 18.55
C GLY A 20 -2.17 -14.10 18.53
N GLU A 21 -1.48 -15.19 18.84
CA GLU A 21 -0.03 -15.22 18.83
C GLU A 21 0.44 -15.91 17.55
N PHE A 22 1.38 -15.28 16.87
CA PHE A 22 1.92 -15.79 15.60
C PHE A 22 3.43 -15.86 15.67
N GLU A 23 4.00 -16.85 14.98
CA GLU A 23 5.45 -17.06 14.91
C GLU A 23 5.90 -16.96 13.46
N ILE A 24 6.95 -16.17 13.24
CA ILE A 24 7.64 -16.06 11.95
C ILE A 24 9.01 -16.71 12.12
N ALA A 25 9.28 -17.71 11.31
CA ALA A 25 10.55 -18.44 11.33
C ALA A 25 11.07 -18.58 9.89
N ASP A 26 12.38 -18.37 9.71
CA ASP A 26 13.05 -18.45 8.41
C ASP A 26 12.42 -17.52 7.37
N GLY A 27 11.90 -16.37 7.83
CA GLY A 27 11.27 -15.40 6.95
C GLY A 27 9.87 -15.79 6.47
N MET A 28 9.31 -16.84 7.02
CA MET A 28 8.02 -17.40 6.61
C MET A 28 7.04 -17.42 7.76
N ILE A 29 5.77 -17.25 7.43
CA ILE A 29 4.69 -17.41 8.39
C ILE A 29 3.67 -18.39 7.80
N SER A 30 3.22 -19.33 8.62
CA SER A 30 2.24 -20.32 8.21
C SER A 30 0.85 -19.84 8.59
N LEU A 31 0.00 -19.63 7.60
CA LEU A 31 -1.34 -19.10 7.78
C LEU A 31 -2.35 -20.06 7.11
N PRO A 32 -2.90 -21.02 7.85
CA PRO A 32 -3.78 -22.03 7.25
C PRO A 32 -5.10 -21.45 6.73
N PHE A 33 -5.47 -20.26 7.19
CA PHE A 33 -6.69 -19.59 6.73
C PHE A 33 -6.47 -18.74 5.47
N MET A 34 -5.23 -18.65 4.96
CA MET A 34 -4.91 -17.85 3.79
C MET A 34 -4.93 -18.69 2.53
N LEU A 35 -5.35 -18.06 1.43
CA LEU A 35 -5.31 -18.64 0.11
C LEU A 35 -4.04 -18.23 -0.63
N GLU A 36 -3.59 -19.05 -1.56
CA GLU A 36 -2.46 -18.73 -2.42
C GLU A 36 -2.73 -17.43 -3.18
N GLY A 37 -1.80 -16.48 -3.10
CA GLY A 37 -1.92 -15.19 -3.78
C GLY A 37 -2.82 -14.19 -3.08
N GLN A 38 -3.32 -14.49 -1.90
CA GLN A 38 -4.18 -13.57 -1.16
C GLN A 38 -3.35 -12.53 -0.41
N ARG A 39 -3.80 -11.27 -0.43
CA ARG A 39 -3.17 -10.22 0.36
C ARG A 39 -3.60 -10.34 1.82
N PHE A 40 -2.70 -9.97 2.71
CA PHE A 40 -2.98 -9.95 4.14
C PHE A 40 -2.26 -8.79 4.81
N TRP A 41 -2.79 -8.36 5.95
CA TRP A 41 -2.26 -7.25 6.72
C TRP A 41 -1.86 -7.76 8.09
N ILE A 42 -0.59 -7.55 8.45
CA ILE A 42 -0.05 -7.84 9.79
C ILE A 42 -0.14 -6.57 10.61
N SER A 43 -0.81 -6.64 11.74
CA SER A 43 -0.98 -5.54 12.67
C SER A 43 -0.59 -6.00 14.08
N GLY A 44 0.22 -5.20 14.78
CA GLY A 44 0.66 -5.51 16.12
C GLY A 44 2.00 -6.21 16.19
N SER A 45 2.69 -6.37 15.07
CA SER A 45 4.07 -6.87 15.04
C SER A 45 5.04 -5.73 15.30
N CYS A 46 6.15 -6.00 15.98
CA CYS A 46 7.18 -5.00 16.18
C CYS A 46 8.06 -4.79 14.94
N LEU A 47 8.22 -5.84 14.13
CA LEU A 47 9.19 -5.84 13.03
C LEU A 47 8.56 -5.96 11.65
N ASN A 48 7.33 -6.42 11.55
CA ASN A 48 6.77 -6.87 10.29
C ASN A 48 5.38 -6.29 9.97
N ASP A 49 4.94 -5.23 10.64
CA ASP A 49 3.66 -4.63 10.32
C ASP A 49 3.63 -4.20 8.84
N GLY A 50 2.55 -4.51 8.14
CA GLY A 50 2.37 -4.12 6.75
C GLY A 50 1.46 -5.06 6.00
N VAL A 51 1.31 -4.77 4.70
CA VAL A 51 0.51 -5.56 3.77
C VAL A 51 1.44 -6.40 2.89
N TYR A 52 1.12 -7.67 2.76
CA TYR A 52 1.91 -8.64 2.00
C TYR A 52 1.01 -9.51 1.17
N THR A 53 1.61 -10.30 0.28
CA THR A 53 0.91 -11.32 -0.51
C THR A 53 1.37 -12.70 -0.05
N TYR A 54 0.42 -13.57 0.26
CA TYR A 54 0.70 -14.91 0.77
C TYR A 54 0.93 -15.90 -0.36
N HIS A 55 2.03 -16.64 -0.27
CA HIS A 55 2.33 -17.79 -1.11
C HIS A 55 2.88 -18.91 -0.22
N GLU A 56 2.54 -20.12 -0.52
CA GLU A 56 3.02 -21.26 0.28
C GLU A 56 4.54 -21.37 0.30
N ASP A 57 5.18 -21.00 -0.79
CA ASP A 57 6.64 -21.06 -0.94
C ASP A 57 7.35 -19.79 -0.51
N GLY A 58 6.63 -18.76 -0.11
CA GLY A 58 7.23 -17.52 0.39
C GLY A 58 6.28 -16.36 0.39
N ILE A 59 6.63 -15.35 1.15
CA ILE A 59 5.82 -14.12 1.25
C ILE A 59 6.36 -13.11 0.27
N LYS A 60 5.46 -12.44 -0.45
CA LYS A 60 5.81 -11.36 -1.36
C LYS A 60 5.27 -10.03 -0.85
N ASN A 61 5.76 -8.95 -1.45
CA ASN A 61 5.32 -7.61 -1.10
C ASN A 61 3.83 -7.40 -1.44
N ASP A 62 3.31 -6.22 -1.11
CA ASP A 62 1.90 -5.89 -1.34
C ASP A 62 1.49 -5.92 -2.83
N ASP A 63 2.44 -5.70 -3.73
CA ASP A 63 2.21 -5.74 -5.17
C ASP A 63 2.39 -7.12 -5.79
N ASP A 64 2.80 -8.11 -5.01
CA ASP A 64 3.06 -9.47 -5.47
C ASP A 64 4.16 -9.54 -6.56
N THR A 65 5.15 -8.66 -6.44
CA THR A 65 6.22 -8.57 -7.43
C THR A 65 7.57 -9.04 -6.92
N GLU A 66 7.84 -8.87 -5.63
CA GLU A 66 9.14 -9.19 -5.04
C GLU A 66 8.99 -10.01 -3.77
N ALA A 67 9.87 -10.98 -3.60
CA ALA A 67 9.92 -11.74 -2.36
C ALA A 67 10.35 -10.86 -1.20
N VAL A 68 9.69 -11.03 -0.06
CA VAL A 68 10.01 -10.31 1.17
C VAL A 68 10.43 -11.30 2.21
N GLY A 69 11.62 -11.12 2.77
CA GLY A 69 12.05 -11.87 3.94
C GLY A 69 11.50 -11.21 5.19
N LEU A 70 10.47 -11.80 5.78
CA LEU A 70 9.98 -11.32 7.06
C LEU A 70 11.04 -11.57 8.13
N ARG A 71 11.09 -10.70 9.11
CA ARG A 71 12.01 -10.89 10.24
C ARG A 71 11.43 -11.89 11.21
N ASP A 72 12.27 -12.80 11.68
CA ASP A 72 11.84 -13.82 12.64
C ASP A 72 11.42 -13.17 13.95
N GLU A 73 10.22 -13.49 14.40
CA GLU A 73 9.69 -13.03 15.68
C GLU A 73 8.46 -13.84 16.05
N THR A 74 8.15 -13.78 17.34
CA THR A 74 6.84 -14.23 17.84
C THR A 74 6.13 -13.00 18.36
N PHE A 75 4.91 -12.77 17.90
CA PHE A 75 4.16 -11.58 18.30
C PHE A 75 2.69 -11.92 18.59
N ALA A 76 2.11 -11.15 19.47
CA ALA A 76 0.67 -11.18 19.72
C ALA A 76 0.04 -10.00 18.98
N GLY A 77 -0.79 -10.30 18.00
CA GLY A 77 -1.39 -9.26 17.18
C GLY A 77 -2.53 -9.80 16.35
N THR A 78 -2.80 -9.13 15.23
CA THR A 78 -3.90 -9.52 14.34
C THR A 78 -3.38 -9.65 12.92
N ILE A 79 -3.81 -10.71 12.25
CA ILE A 79 -3.58 -10.88 10.82
C ILE A 79 -4.93 -10.86 10.12
N CYS A 80 -5.09 -9.93 9.20
CA CYS A 80 -6.33 -9.75 8.46
C CYS A 80 -6.15 -10.27 7.04
N ALA A 81 -7.03 -11.18 6.63
CA ALA A 81 -7.12 -11.60 5.25
C ALA A 81 -7.89 -10.54 4.48
N LEU A 82 -7.35 -10.07 3.37
CA LEU A 82 -7.91 -8.98 2.61
C LEU A 82 -8.62 -9.48 1.35
N ALA A 83 -9.71 -8.83 0.98
CA ALA A 83 -10.42 -9.10 -0.26
C ALA A 83 -10.37 -7.85 -1.14
N VAL A 84 -9.19 -7.50 -1.60
CA VAL A 84 -8.97 -6.28 -2.38
C VAL A 84 -9.58 -6.47 -3.77
N PRO A 85 -10.49 -5.59 -4.20
CA PRO A 85 -11.08 -5.70 -5.53
C PRO A 85 -10.01 -5.59 -6.63
N PRO A 86 -10.18 -6.33 -7.75
CA PRO A 86 -9.23 -6.23 -8.87
C PRO A 86 -9.07 -4.81 -9.40
N ALA A 87 -10.13 -4.00 -9.36
CA ALA A 87 -10.06 -2.61 -9.78
C ALA A 87 -9.11 -1.79 -8.91
N VAL A 88 -9.07 -2.07 -7.62
CA VAL A 88 -8.14 -1.39 -6.69
C VAL A 88 -6.71 -1.84 -6.92
N ILE A 89 -6.50 -3.11 -7.20
CA ILE A 89 -5.18 -3.64 -7.54
C ILE A 89 -4.67 -3.00 -8.83
N ALA A 90 -5.53 -2.89 -9.84
CA ALA A 90 -5.19 -2.21 -11.09
C ALA A 90 -4.85 -0.73 -10.85
N LEU A 91 -5.63 -0.06 -10.00
CA LEU A 91 -5.38 1.33 -9.64
C LEU A 91 -4.03 1.49 -8.93
N SER A 92 -3.69 0.59 -8.02
CA SER A 92 -2.39 0.64 -7.35
C SER A 92 -1.24 0.49 -8.33
N GLY A 93 -1.41 -0.34 -9.35
CA GLY A 93 -0.42 -0.49 -10.43
C GLY A 93 -0.26 0.77 -11.26
N GLU A 94 -1.36 1.45 -11.57
CA GLU A 94 -1.31 2.73 -12.28
C GLU A 94 -0.62 3.81 -11.46
N ILE A 95 -0.93 3.87 -10.17
CA ILE A 95 -0.29 4.84 -9.26
C ILE A 95 1.20 4.57 -9.17
N LYS A 96 1.59 3.31 -9.03
CA LYS A 96 3.00 2.93 -8.97
C LYS A 96 3.74 3.33 -10.24
N ALA A 97 3.15 3.08 -11.40
CA ALA A 97 3.72 3.47 -12.67
C ALA A 97 3.89 4.99 -12.78
N TRP A 98 2.90 5.74 -12.32
CA TRP A 98 2.99 7.20 -12.29
C TRP A 98 4.11 7.68 -11.36
N VAL A 99 4.19 7.11 -10.16
CA VAL A 99 5.24 7.47 -9.19
C VAL A 99 6.62 7.18 -9.75
N ASP A 100 6.81 6.01 -10.36
CA ASP A 100 8.09 5.63 -10.95
C ASP A 100 8.47 6.56 -12.11
N ALA A 101 7.51 6.96 -12.92
CA ALA A 101 7.73 7.87 -14.04
C ALA A 101 8.05 9.31 -13.59
N ASN A 102 7.62 9.68 -12.39
CA ASN A 102 7.77 11.02 -11.85
C ASN A 102 8.69 11.08 -10.62
N SER A 103 9.46 10.05 -10.37
CA SER A 103 10.28 9.95 -9.16
C SER A 103 11.28 11.09 -9.02
N ASP A 104 11.88 11.52 -10.11
CA ASP A 104 12.83 12.65 -10.09
C ASP A 104 12.16 13.96 -9.68
N VAL A 105 10.94 14.15 -10.13
CA VAL A 105 10.16 15.34 -9.81
C VAL A 105 9.76 15.36 -8.34
N ILE A 106 9.34 14.19 -7.84
CA ILE A 106 8.85 14.05 -6.47
C ILE A 106 10.00 14.16 -5.46
N SER A 107 11.14 13.56 -5.77
CA SER A 107 12.24 13.42 -4.82
C SER A 107 13.12 14.66 -4.71
N SER A 108 13.09 15.55 -5.67
CA SER A 108 13.98 16.72 -5.69
C SER A 108 13.19 18.02 -5.51
N PRO A 109 13.51 18.82 -4.47
CA PRO A 109 12.83 20.09 -4.28
C PRO A 109 13.14 21.09 -5.42
N TYR A 110 14.25 20.92 -6.10
CA TYR A 110 14.59 21.81 -7.23
C TYR A 110 13.84 21.46 -8.49
N GLN A 111 13.39 20.24 -8.62
CA GLN A 111 12.63 19.82 -9.77
C GLN A 111 11.26 20.48 -9.83
N SER A 112 10.73 20.92 -8.71
CA SER A 112 9.46 21.63 -8.68
C SER A 112 9.52 22.93 -9.49
N GLU A 113 10.66 23.58 -9.53
CA GLU A 113 10.85 24.78 -10.33
C GLU A 113 10.84 24.46 -11.83
N ASN A 114 11.50 23.39 -12.21
CA ASN A 114 11.58 22.99 -13.60
C ASN A 114 10.25 22.56 -14.17
N VAL A 115 9.35 22.08 -13.33
CA VAL A 115 8.04 21.60 -13.75
C VAL A 115 6.92 22.57 -13.42
N ILE A 116 7.24 23.80 -13.06
CA ILE A 116 6.24 24.82 -12.76
C ILE A 116 5.25 24.98 -13.90
N GLY A 117 5.75 25.00 -15.13
CA GLY A 117 4.87 25.10 -16.29
C GLY A 117 3.86 23.95 -16.37
N VAL A 118 4.28 22.77 -15.98
CA VAL A 118 3.41 21.61 -15.95
C VAL A 118 2.48 21.65 -14.74
N TYR A 119 2.99 22.11 -13.62
CA TYR A 119 2.28 22.10 -12.35
C TYR A 119 1.37 23.29 -12.13
N SER A 120 1.50 24.35 -12.90
CA SER A 120 0.74 25.56 -12.64
C SER A 120 -0.77 25.30 -12.57
N TYR A 121 -1.28 24.50 -13.48
CA TYR A 121 -2.70 24.15 -13.45
C TYR A 121 -3.02 23.11 -12.37
N SER A 122 -2.09 22.23 -12.09
CA SER A 122 -2.29 21.21 -11.06
C SER A 122 -2.39 21.84 -9.68
N ARG A 123 -1.53 22.82 -9.42
CA ARG A 123 -1.60 23.54 -8.15
C ARG A 123 -2.87 24.34 -8.00
N ALA A 124 -3.38 24.84 -9.08
CA ALA A 124 -4.64 25.57 -9.02
C ALA A 124 -5.78 24.66 -8.56
N SER A 125 -5.73 23.41 -8.90
CA SER A 125 -6.73 22.43 -8.49
C SER A 125 -6.39 21.72 -7.20
N GLY A 126 -5.11 21.66 -6.85
CA GLY A 126 -4.63 20.95 -5.69
C GLY A 126 -4.55 21.80 -4.47
N SER A 127 -3.87 21.30 -3.47
CA SER A 127 -3.67 22.01 -2.23
C SER A 127 -2.84 23.28 -2.39
N GLY A 128 -1.96 23.30 -3.34
CA GLY A 128 -1.04 24.40 -3.54
C GLY A 128 0.04 24.55 -2.50
N ALA A 129 -0.12 23.93 -1.36
CA ALA A 129 0.83 24.05 -0.27
C ALA A 129 2.13 23.33 -0.64
N GLY A 130 3.23 24.01 -0.61
CA GLY A 130 4.53 23.44 -0.92
C GLY A 130 4.82 23.20 -2.38
N GLY A 131 3.87 23.35 -3.26
CA GLY A 131 4.08 23.25 -4.69
C GLY A 131 4.41 21.85 -5.23
N CYS A 132 4.30 20.82 -4.41
CA CYS A 132 4.52 19.45 -4.84
C CYS A 132 3.18 18.73 -5.02
N VAL A 133 3.02 18.05 -6.16
CA VAL A 133 1.82 17.28 -6.44
C VAL A 133 2.14 15.81 -6.26
N GLY A 134 1.47 15.17 -5.33
CA GLY A 134 1.62 13.75 -5.10
C GLY A 134 0.59 12.93 -5.86
N TRP A 135 0.78 11.62 -5.86
CA TRP A 135 -0.19 10.73 -6.48
C TRP A 135 -1.57 10.84 -5.84
N GLN A 136 -1.63 11.22 -4.56
CA GLN A 136 -2.89 11.39 -3.84
C GLN A 136 -3.78 12.46 -4.51
N ASP A 137 -3.15 13.49 -5.04
CA ASP A 137 -3.88 14.56 -5.73
C ASP A 137 -4.26 14.16 -7.16
N ILE A 138 -3.33 13.50 -7.85
CA ILE A 138 -3.54 13.10 -9.24
C ILE A 138 -4.65 12.07 -9.36
N PHE A 139 -4.72 11.13 -8.43
CA PHE A 139 -5.70 10.05 -8.45
C PHE A 139 -6.87 10.27 -7.49
N ALA A 140 -7.06 11.51 -7.01
CA ALA A 140 -8.05 11.82 -5.99
C ALA A 140 -9.46 11.36 -6.35
N ASP A 141 -9.90 11.59 -7.58
CA ASP A 141 -11.24 11.21 -8.01
C ASP A 141 -11.43 9.70 -8.05
N GLN A 142 -10.40 8.97 -8.46
CA GLN A 142 -10.43 7.51 -8.50
C GLN A 142 -10.40 6.92 -7.10
N LEU A 143 -9.64 7.53 -6.19
CA LEU A 143 -9.54 7.08 -4.80
C LEU A 143 -10.83 7.35 -4.02
N LYS A 144 -11.52 8.40 -4.35
CA LYS A 144 -12.70 8.85 -3.63
C LYS A 144 -13.78 7.78 -3.52
N ARG A 145 -13.98 7.00 -4.57
CA ARG A 145 -15.00 5.96 -4.57
C ARG A 145 -14.68 4.79 -3.64
N TRP A 146 -13.41 4.61 -3.33
CA TRP A 146 -12.94 3.50 -2.49
C TRP A 146 -12.69 3.93 -1.05
N ARG A 147 -12.71 5.22 -0.79
CA ARG A 147 -12.41 5.74 0.53
C ARG A 147 -13.47 5.34 1.53
N LYS A 148 -13.03 4.79 2.65
CA LYS A 148 -13.92 4.44 3.75
C LYS A 148 -14.13 5.66 4.62
N VAL A 149 -15.40 5.98 4.87
CA VAL A 149 -15.75 7.10 5.74
C VAL A 149 -15.75 6.60 7.17
N ALA A 150 -15.02 7.29 8.03
CA ALA A 150 -15.04 7.01 9.46
C ALA A 150 -16.37 7.44 10.04
N ILE A 151 -16.99 6.57 10.77
CA ILE A 151 -18.29 6.85 11.39
C ILE A 151 -18.15 6.92 12.90
#